data_245cc3826e71854bf5a30150cdd9132a
#
_entry.id   245cc3826e71854bf5a30150cdd9132a
#
_cell.length_a   1.000
_cell.length_b   1.000
_cell.length_c   1.000
_cell.angle_alpha   90.00
_cell.angle_beta   90.00
_cell.angle_gamma   90.00
#
_symmetry.space_group_name_H-M   'P 1'
#
loop_
_entity.id
_entity.type
_entity.pdbx_description
1 polymer ?
#
loop_
_entity_poly.entity_id
_entity_poly.type
_entity_poly.pdbx_seq_one_letter_code
_entity_poly.pdbx_strand_id
1 'polypeptide(L)'
;MGLNVFNIVSQQVIKHSRVDPDVIEDICVGTVLAKGPTYEARTAALTAGIPESVPIQTLNRFCSSGLMAVTTIANEIRAGQIDVGLAVGMESMSWKLVARRLVLVLLC
;
A
#
# COMPACT_ATOMS: atom_id res chain seq x y z
N MET A 1 9.81 0.46 -12.50
CA MET A 1 10.35 -0.49 -11.51
C MET A 1 9.55 -0.54 -10.21
N GLY A 2 9.13 0.58 -9.64
CA GLY A 2 8.23 0.61 -8.48
C GLY A 2 6.89 -0.07 -8.72
N LEU A 3 6.32 0.11 -9.90
CA LEU A 3 5.05 -0.47 -10.31
C LEU A 3 5.01 -2.00 -10.20
N ASN A 4 6.08 -2.68 -10.61
CA ASN A 4 6.13 -4.14 -10.61
C ASN A 4 6.17 -4.73 -9.19
N VAL A 5 6.89 -4.09 -8.28
CA VAL A 5 6.99 -4.57 -6.90
C VAL A 5 5.68 -4.35 -6.17
N PHE A 6 5.07 -3.19 -6.33
CA PHE A 6 3.80 -2.86 -5.70
C PHE A 6 2.65 -3.74 -6.22
N ASN A 7 2.61 -3.98 -7.53
CA ASN A 7 1.64 -4.89 -8.15
C ASN A 7 1.75 -6.31 -7.60
N ILE A 8 2.96 -6.86 -7.58
CA ILE A 8 3.20 -8.21 -7.07
C ILE A 8 2.73 -8.32 -5.62
N VAL A 9 3.05 -7.34 -4.80
CA VAL A 9 2.70 -7.35 -3.38
C VAL A 9 1.20 -7.24 -3.18
N SER A 10 0.55 -6.28 -3.83
CA SER A 10 -0.90 -6.10 -3.70
C SER A 10 -1.67 -7.33 -4.17
N GLN A 11 -1.29 -7.92 -5.31
CA GLN A 11 -1.88 -9.15 -5.80
C GLN A 11 -1.65 -10.33 -4.87
N GLN A 12 -0.44 -10.48 -4.34
CA GLN A 12 -0.11 -11.59 -3.44
C GLN A 12 -0.84 -11.47 -2.11
N VAL A 13 -0.95 -10.27 -1.56
CA VAL A 13 -1.67 -10.04 -0.30
C VAL A 13 -3.16 -10.35 -0.46
N ILE A 14 -3.79 -9.83 -1.49
CA ILE A 14 -5.20 -10.10 -1.78
C ILE A 14 -5.43 -11.61 -1.96
N LYS A 15 -4.58 -12.25 -2.74
CA LYS A 15 -4.66 -13.70 -2.99
C LYS A 15 -4.46 -14.55 -1.73
N HIS A 16 -3.47 -14.19 -0.89
CA HIS A 16 -3.17 -14.97 0.32
C HIS A 16 -4.12 -14.68 1.47
N SER A 17 -4.60 -13.46 1.60
CA SER A 17 -5.55 -13.10 2.65
C SER A 17 -6.94 -13.68 2.43
N ARG A 18 -7.27 -14.07 1.20
CA ARG A 18 -8.62 -14.47 0.79
C ARG A 18 -9.68 -13.41 1.04
N VAL A 19 -9.25 -12.15 1.17
CA VAL A 19 -10.15 -11.01 1.30
C VAL A 19 -10.61 -10.62 -0.10
N ASP A 20 -11.92 -10.43 -0.24
CA ASP A 20 -12.48 -9.91 -1.48
C ASP A 20 -12.02 -8.46 -1.67
N PRO A 21 -11.40 -8.09 -2.79
CA PRO A 21 -11.01 -6.71 -3.06
C PRO A 21 -12.15 -5.70 -2.94
N ASP A 22 -13.38 -6.13 -3.18
CA ASP A 22 -14.58 -5.27 -3.13
C ASP A 22 -14.93 -4.80 -1.72
N VAL A 23 -14.41 -5.46 -0.67
CA VAL A 23 -14.67 -5.02 0.72
C VAL A 23 -13.65 -4.01 1.23
N ILE A 24 -12.58 -3.72 0.48
CA ILE A 24 -11.57 -2.73 0.85
C ILE A 24 -12.14 -1.33 0.67
N GLU A 25 -12.07 -0.52 1.71
CA GLU A 25 -12.69 0.81 1.75
C GLU A 25 -11.68 1.96 1.66
N ASP A 26 -10.44 1.74 2.08
CA ASP A 26 -9.35 2.71 1.95
C ASP A 26 -8.00 2.02 1.85
N ILE A 27 -7.04 2.70 1.21
CA ILE A 27 -5.67 2.23 1.05
C ILE A 27 -4.71 3.32 1.48
N CYS A 28 -3.75 2.96 2.33
CA CYS A 28 -2.65 3.85 2.72
C CYS A 28 -1.30 3.22 2.39
N VAL A 29 -0.48 3.92 1.62
CA VAL A 29 0.84 3.47 1.19
C VAL A 29 1.93 4.36 1.78
N GLY A 30 2.82 3.76 2.55
CA GLY A 30 4.01 4.42 3.09
C GLY A 30 5.22 4.16 2.19
N THR A 31 5.84 5.24 1.70
CA THR A 31 7.06 5.15 0.88
C THR A 31 7.86 6.44 0.94
N VAL A 32 9.17 6.35 0.83
CA VAL A 32 10.08 7.51 0.95
C VAL A 32 10.62 7.94 -0.41
N LEU A 33 11.16 7.00 -1.18
CA LEU A 33 11.97 7.28 -2.37
C LEU A 33 11.23 7.13 -3.70
N ALA A 34 9.98 6.71 -3.69
CA ALA A 34 9.21 6.56 -4.92
C ALA A 34 9.02 7.91 -5.63
N LYS A 35 9.15 7.92 -6.93
CA LYS A 35 8.89 9.09 -7.78
C LYS A 35 7.42 9.04 -8.23
N GLY A 36 6.63 10.03 -7.84
CA GLY A 36 5.19 10.05 -8.14
C GLY A 36 4.42 8.92 -7.44
N PRO A 37 4.62 8.74 -6.12
CA PRO A 37 4.16 7.55 -5.40
C PRO A 37 2.64 7.36 -5.47
N THR A 38 1.88 8.43 -5.51
CA THR A 38 0.41 8.36 -5.57
C THR A 38 -0.08 7.76 -6.88
N TYR A 39 0.53 8.15 -8.00
CA TYR A 39 0.16 7.57 -9.32
C TYR A 39 0.57 6.11 -9.43
N GLU A 40 1.78 5.78 -8.96
CA GLU A 40 2.25 4.39 -8.94
C GLU A 40 1.35 3.51 -8.07
N ALA A 41 1.01 3.98 -6.88
CA ALA A 41 0.13 3.27 -5.96
C ALA A 41 -1.28 3.08 -6.54
N ARG A 42 -1.84 4.11 -7.17
CA ARG A 42 -3.15 4.03 -7.81
C ARG A 42 -3.17 3.02 -8.95
N THR A 43 -2.18 3.09 -9.83
CA THR A 43 -2.06 2.16 -10.96
C THR A 43 -1.93 0.71 -10.47
N ALA A 44 -1.13 0.51 -9.44
CA ALA A 44 -0.94 -0.82 -8.87
C ALA A 44 -2.20 -1.37 -8.20
N ALA A 45 -2.95 -0.55 -7.48
CA ALA A 45 -4.22 -0.94 -6.88
C ALA A 45 -5.23 -1.40 -7.94
N LEU A 46 -5.38 -0.63 -9.02
CA LEU A 46 -6.25 -0.99 -10.14
C LEU A 46 -5.80 -2.28 -10.83
N THR A 47 -4.49 -2.45 -11.04
CA THR A 47 -3.93 -3.67 -11.65
C THR A 47 -4.12 -4.89 -10.75
N ALA A 48 -4.14 -4.71 -9.43
CA ALA A 48 -4.40 -5.78 -8.46
C ALA A 48 -5.89 -6.16 -8.37
N GLY A 49 -6.76 -5.48 -9.08
CA GLY A 49 -8.20 -5.76 -9.10
C GLY A 49 -8.99 -5.06 -7.99
N ILE A 50 -8.39 -4.08 -7.32
CA ILE A 50 -9.11 -3.26 -6.34
C ILE A 50 -10.04 -2.28 -7.10
N PRO A 51 -11.30 -2.14 -6.69
CA PRO A 51 -12.25 -1.26 -7.37
C PRO A 51 -11.77 0.19 -7.48
N GLU A 52 -12.12 0.85 -8.56
CA GLU A 52 -11.77 2.26 -8.79
C GLU A 52 -12.39 3.22 -7.75
N SER A 53 -13.46 2.78 -7.11
CA SER A 53 -14.13 3.54 -6.05
C SER A 53 -13.34 3.62 -4.75
N VAL A 54 -12.35 2.73 -4.55
CA VAL A 54 -11.54 2.70 -3.33
C VAL A 54 -10.49 3.82 -3.38
N PRO A 55 -10.51 4.76 -2.44
CA PRO A 55 -9.52 5.83 -2.38
C PRO A 55 -8.15 5.29 -1.99
N ILE A 56 -7.12 6.05 -2.34
CA ILE A 56 -5.75 5.72 -1.97
C ILE A 56 -5.01 6.98 -1.56
N GLN A 57 -4.23 6.88 -0.52
CA GLN A 57 -3.31 7.91 -0.09
C GLN A 57 -1.90 7.36 0.03
N THR A 58 -0.93 8.24 -0.14
CA THR A 58 0.47 7.94 0.11
C THR A 58 1.01 8.88 1.17
N LEU A 59 1.89 8.38 2.00
CA LEU A 59 2.55 9.18 3.02
C LEU A 59 4.04 8.89 3.08
N ASN A 60 4.78 9.88 3.53
CA ASN A 60 6.20 9.78 3.77
C ASN A 60 6.51 10.28 5.19
N ARG A 61 6.95 9.38 6.02
CA ARG A 61 7.49 9.65 7.35
C ARG A 61 8.84 8.97 7.51
N PHE A 62 9.69 9.14 6.50
CA PHE A 62 11.00 8.51 6.41
C PHE A 62 10.93 6.99 6.70
N CYS A 63 11.85 6.45 7.49
CA CYS A 63 11.94 5.00 7.74
C CYS A 63 10.71 4.41 8.44
N SER A 64 9.86 5.22 9.06
CA SER A 64 8.62 4.78 9.72
C SER A 64 7.36 4.88 8.85
N SER A 65 7.50 5.11 7.54
CA SER A 65 6.36 5.31 6.64
C SER A 65 5.42 4.10 6.60
N GLY A 66 5.94 2.89 6.55
CA GLY A 66 5.13 1.67 6.57
C GLY A 66 4.35 1.51 7.88
N LEU A 67 4.99 1.75 9.02
CA LEU A 67 4.31 1.74 10.33
C LEU A 67 3.23 2.82 10.39
N MET A 68 3.50 4.01 9.85
CA MET A 68 2.53 5.09 9.84
C MET A 68 1.33 4.78 8.94
N ALA A 69 1.53 4.08 7.83
CA ALA A 69 0.43 3.60 6.99
C ALA A 69 -0.50 2.66 7.77
N VAL A 70 0.06 1.71 8.51
CA VAL A 70 -0.71 0.82 9.40
C VAL A 70 -1.45 1.61 10.47
N THR A 71 -0.79 2.55 11.12
CA THR A 71 -1.39 3.40 12.16
C THR A 71 -2.55 4.23 11.62
N THR A 72 -2.41 4.77 10.42
CA THR A 72 -3.45 5.55 9.75
C THR A 72 -4.71 4.71 9.53
N ILE A 73 -4.57 3.55 8.90
CA ILE A 73 -5.70 2.63 8.66
C ILE A 73 -6.32 2.15 9.99
N ALA A 74 -5.50 1.79 10.97
CA ALA A 74 -5.99 1.37 12.28
C ALA A 74 -6.81 2.47 12.97
N ASN A 75 -6.40 3.72 12.86
CA ASN A 75 -7.13 4.86 13.41
C ASN A 75 -8.45 5.12 12.70
N GLU A 76 -8.49 4.95 11.38
CA GLU A 76 -9.74 5.04 10.60
C GLU A 76 -10.75 3.98 11.03
N ILE A 77 -10.29 2.74 11.25
CA ILE A 77 -11.14 1.65 11.77
C ILE A 77 -11.63 1.97 13.19
N ARG A 78 -10.76 2.44 14.08
CA ARG A 78 -11.15 2.83 15.44
C ARG A 78 -12.16 3.96 15.47
N ALA A 79 -12.01 4.90 14.57
CA ALA A 79 -12.94 6.03 14.45
C ALA A 79 -14.29 5.65 13.81
N GLY A 80 -14.43 4.43 13.34
CA GLY A 80 -15.63 3.95 12.65
C GLY A 80 -15.82 4.51 11.25
N GLN A 81 -14.73 5.00 10.63
CA GLN A 81 -14.79 5.55 9.27
C GLN A 81 -14.79 4.44 8.21
N ILE A 82 -14.06 3.36 8.47
CA ILE A 82 -13.97 2.17 7.61
C ILE A 82 -14.01 0.92 8.47
N ASP A 83 -14.40 -0.20 7.88
CA ASP A 83 -14.33 -1.53 8.51
C ASP A 83 -13.12 -2.32 8.01
N VAL A 84 -12.76 -2.17 6.74
CA VAL A 84 -11.64 -2.88 6.10
C VAL A 84 -10.76 -1.91 5.35
N GLY A 85 -9.48 -1.89 5.68
CA GLY A 85 -8.49 -1.07 5.01
C GLY A 85 -7.22 -1.84 4.66
N LEU A 86 -6.49 -1.35 3.67
CA LEU A 86 -5.23 -1.92 3.22
C LEU A 86 -4.08 -0.95 3.54
N ALA A 87 -3.17 -1.37 4.41
CA ALA A 87 -1.95 -0.63 4.68
C ALA A 87 -0.76 -1.31 3.99
N VAL A 88 0.02 -0.53 3.27
CA VAL A 88 1.17 -1.01 2.51
C VAL A 88 2.40 -0.18 2.83
N GLY A 89 3.50 -0.84 3.12
CA GLY A 89 4.83 -0.21 3.13
C GLY A 89 5.65 -0.72 1.95
N MET A 90 6.19 0.18 1.16
CA MET A 90 7.00 -0.16 0.01
C MET A 90 8.22 0.75 -0.09
N GLU A 91 9.36 0.13 -0.40
CA GLU A 91 10.58 0.87 -0.73
C GLU A 91 11.38 0.12 -1.78
N SER A 92 11.95 0.85 -2.72
CA SER A 92 12.86 0.30 -3.72
C SER A 92 14.04 1.25 -3.92
N MET A 93 15.23 0.76 -3.61
CA MET A 93 16.48 1.51 -3.77
C MET A 93 17.32 1.01 -4.95
N SER A 94 16.75 0.18 -5.81
CA SER A 94 17.49 -0.51 -6.89
C SER A 94 18.05 0.43 -7.96
N TRP A 95 17.57 1.65 -8.05
CA TRP A 95 18.06 2.67 -8.97
C TRP A 95 19.20 3.52 -8.40
N LYS A 96 19.55 3.35 -7.12
CA LYS A 96 20.64 4.05 -6.42
C LYS A 96 21.71 3.09 -5.88
N LEU A 97 22.16 2.12 -6.65
CA LEU A 97 23.31 1.25 -6.32
C LEU A 97 23.19 0.38 -5.06
N VAL A 98 22.07 0.33 -4.36
CA VAL A 98 21.88 -0.54 -3.19
C VAL A 98 20.63 -1.39 -3.40
N ALA A 99 20.86 -2.61 -3.86
CA ALA A 99 19.81 -3.59 -4.15
C ALA A 99 19.26 -4.23 -2.86
N ARG A 100 18.41 -3.53 -2.12
CA ARG A 100 17.59 -4.18 -1.09
C ARG A 100 16.16 -3.70 -1.18
N ARG A 101 15.27 -4.65 -1.41
CA ARG A 101 13.83 -4.44 -1.43
C ARG A 101 13.26 -4.86 -0.10
N LEU A 102 12.65 -3.94 0.62
CA LEU A 102 11.83 -4.28 1.78
C LEU A 102 10.38 -3.95 1.45
N VAL A 103 9.54 -4.96 1.49
CA VAL A 103 8.10 -4.78 1.35
C VAL A 103 7.43 -5.37 2.57
N LEU A 104 6.72 -4.54 3.29
CA LEU A 104 5.87 -4.95 4.41
C LEU A 104 4.43 -4.63 4.06
N VAL A 105 3.58 -5.63 4.05
CA VAL A 105 2.15 -5.46 3.83
C VAL A 105 1.40 -6.02 5.01
N LEU A 106 0.53 -5.21 5.57
CA LEU A 106 -0.34 -5.58 6.66
C LEU A 106 -1.79 -5.25 6.28
N LEU A 107 -2.67 -6.23 6.43
CA LEU A 107 -4.11 -6.06 6.38
C LEU A 107 -4.64 -5.94 7.80
N CYS A 108 -5.35 -4.88 8.05
CA CYS A 108 -6.07 -4.67 9.32
C CYS A 108 -7.55 -4.68 9.10
#